data_69c8027bfd2aea9204b3ecdfb1515267
#
_entry.id   69c8027bfd2aea9204b3ecdfb1515267
#
_cell.length_a   1.000
_cell.length_b   1.000
_cell.length_c   1.000
_cell.angle_alpha   90.00
_cell.angle_beta   90.00
_cell.angle_gamma   90.00
#
_symmetry.space_group_name_H-M   'P 1'
#
loop_
_entity.id
_entity.type
_entity.pdbx_description
1 polymer ?
#
loop_
_entity_poly.entity_id
_entity_poly.type
_entity_poly.pdbx_seq_one_letter_code
_entity_poly.pdbx_strand_id
1 'polypeptide(L)'
;MIKIIYGAKGTGKTKQLIAEANKNAKDAKGLSVFITDNKRCMYDVDRAIRFIDVADWNVAGEDALCGFVKGVASCNSDHEYIYIDGVARITGKDINELAGIFYMLDKISSENEITIVITCSCAEADLPDFVKKYI
;
A
#
# COMPACT_ATOMS: atom_id res chain seq x y z
N MET A 1 -8.42 -5.83 -6.51
CA MET A 1 -7.23 -6.65 -6.84
C MET A 1 -6.05 -6.23 -5.95
N ILE A 2 -5.33 -7.20 -5.43
CA ILE A 2 -4.09 -6.94 -4.69
C ILE A 2 -2.91 -7.19 -5.64
N LYS A 3 -1.95 -6.26 -5.65
CA LYS A 3 -0.68 -6.40 -6.38
C LYS A 3 0.47 -6.21 -5.41
N ILE A 4 1.50 -7.02 -5.55
CA ILE A 4 2.68 -6.96 -4.69
C ILE A 4 3.90 -6.60 -5.52
N ILE A 5 4.65 -5.60 -5.06
CA ILE A 5 5.98 -5.27 -5.56
C ILE A 5 6.96 -5.77 -4.50
N TYR A 6 7.73 -6.79 -4.83
CA TYR A 6 8.65 -7.42 -3.88
C TYR A 6 10.10 -7.31 -4.34
N GLY A 7 11.00 -7.52 -3.42
CA GLY A 7 12.43 -7.48 -3.66
C GLY A 7 13.17 -7.17 -2.37
N ALA A 8 14.46 -7.45 -2.32
CA ALA A 8 15.29 -7.13 -1.18
C ALA A 8 15.31 -5.61 -0.95
N LYS A 9 15.66 -5.19 0.27
CA LYS A 9 15.82 -3.78 0.60
C LYS A 9 16.82 -3.12 -0.34
N GLY A 10 16.49 -1.91 -0.85
CA GLY A 10 17.37 -1.16 -1.74
C GLY A 10 17.27 -1.55 -3.21
N THR A 11 16.26 -2.31 -3.63
CA THR A 11 16.10 -2.74 -5.03
C THR A 11 15.20 -1.81 -5.85
N GLY A 12 14.81 -0.65 -5.31
CA GLY A 12 14.03 0.33 -6.07
C GLY A 12 12.52 0.10 -6.05
N LYS A 13 11.98 -0.60 -5.06
CA LYS A 13 10.54 -0.86 -4.96
C LYS A 13 9.71 0.42 -4.82
N THR A 14 10.17 1.37 -4.05
CA THR A 14 9.48 2.65 -3.88
C THR A 14 9.38 3.40 -5.19
N LYS A 15 10.45 3.46 -5.96
CA LYS A 15 10.45 4.07 -7.31
C LYS A 15 9.49 3.37 -8.24
N GLN A 16 9.45 2.06 -8.18
CA GLN A 16 8.55 1.24 -9.00
C GLN A 16 7.09 1.51 -8.64
N LEU A 17 6.79 1.61 -7.35
CA LEU A 17 5.45 1.93 -6.86
C LEU A 17 5.01 3.32 -7.32
N ILE A 18 5.89 4.31 -7.20
CA ILE A 18 5.62 5.68 -7.64
C ILE A 18 5.37 5.73 -9.15
N ALA A 19 6.21 5.05 -9.93
CA ALA A 19 6.04 5.01 -11.38
C ALA A 19 4.70 4.40 -11.77
N GLU A 20 4.28 3.32 -11.12
CA GLU A 20 2.98 2.71 -11.37
C GLU A 20 1.84 3.64 -10.95
N ALA A 21 1.94 4.25 -9.78
CA ALA A 21 0.92 5.18 -9.30
C ALA A 21 0.74 6.37 -10.24
N ASN A 22 1.84 6.98 -10.68
CA ASN A 22 1.80 8.12 -11.59
C ASN A 22 1.25 7.73 -12.97
N LYS A 23 1.62 6.56 -13.47
CA LYS A 23 1.08 6.03 -14.72
C LYS A 23 -0.43 5.84 -14.65
N ASN A 24 -0.89 5.20 -13.57
CA ASN A 24 -2.32 4.96 -13.38
C ASN A 24 -3.12 6.24 -13.16
N ALA A 25 -2.51 7.25 -12.55
CA ALA A 25 -3.18 8.54 -12.30
C ALA A 25 -3.62 9.24 -13.57
N LYS A 26 -2.93 9.01 -14.69
CA LYS A 26 -3.27 9.63 -15.98
C LYS A 26 -4.59 9.13 -16.53
N ASP A 27 -4.94 7.87 -16.25
CA ASP A 27 -6.13 7.22 -16.77
C ASP A 27 -7.19 6.93 -15.71
N ALA A 28 -6.88 7.21 -14.43
CA ALA A 28 -7.79 6.95 -13.33
C ALA A 28 -9.02 7.84 -13.41
N LYS A 29 -10.18 7.24 -13.24
CA LYS A 29 -11.45 7.96 -13.16
C LYS A 29 -11.85 8.26 -11.73
N GLY A 30 -11.29 7.51 -10.78
CA GLY A 30 -11.54 7.65 -9.37
C GLY A 30 -10.36 8.23 -8.61
N LEU A 31 -10.44 8.18 -7.30
CA LEU A 31 -9.43 8.71 -6.40
C LEU A 31 -8.30 7.72 -6.17
N SER A 32 -7.10 8.25 -5.97
CA SER A 32 -5.91 7.45 -5.62
C SER A 32 -5.27 8.00 -4.35
N VAL A 33 -4.82 7.09 -3.49
CA VAL A 33 -4.16 7.41 -2.22
C VAL A 33 -2.83 6.69 -2.16
N PHE A 34 -1.78 7.41 -1.76
CA PHE A 34 -0.43 6.85 -1.58
C PHE A 34 -0.06 6.99 -0.11
N ILE A 35 0.11 5.85 0.56
CA ILE A 35 0.36 5.75 2.00
C ILE A 35 1.81 5.31 2.24
N THR A 36 2.54 6.08 3.01
CA THR A 36 3.92 5.76 3.41
C THR A 36 4.21 6.33 4.80
N ASP A 37 5.41 6.08 5.32
CA ASP A 37 5.80 6.50 6.67
C ASP A 37 6.82 7.64 6.69
N ASN A 38 7.03 8.31 5.56
CA ASN A 38 7.96 9.44 5.45
C ASN A 38 7.61 10.32 4.26
N LYS A 39 8.31 11.47 4.13
CA LYS A 39 8.03 12.45 3.07
C LYS A 39 9.09 12.48 1.95
N ARG A 40 10.02 11.52 1.94
CA ARG A 40 11.15 11.55 1.00
C ARG A 40 10.74 11.61 -0.47
N CYS A 41 9.64 10.94 -0.83
CA CYS A 41 9.17 10.87 -2.21
C CYS A 41 7.92 11.71 -2.47
N MET A 42 7.55 12.61 -1.57
CA MET A 42 6.31 13.37 -1.65
C MET A 42 6.18 14.14 -2.97
N TYR A 43 7.27 14.76 -3.44
CA TYR A 43 7.25 15.55 -4.66
C TYR A 43 7.34 14.73 -5.95
N ASP A 44 7.66 13.44 -5.83
CA ASP A 44 7.74 12.51 -6.96
C ASP A 44 6.38 11.90 -7.31
N VAL A 45 5.42 12.02 -6.41
CA VAL A 45 4.06 11.50 -6.59
C VAL A 45 3.18 12.56 -7.24
N ASP A 46 2.43 12.17 -8.27
CA ASP A 46 1.54 13.07 -9.00
C ASP A 46 0.55 13.78 -8.04
N ARG A 47 0.28 15.04 -8.31
CA ARG A 47 -0.62 15.87 -7.48
C ARG A 47 -2.05 15.35 -7.44
N ALA A 48 -2.48 14.61 -8.44
CA ALA A 48 -3.80 14.01 -8.47
C ALA A 48 -3.94 12.88 -7.43
N ILE A 49 -2.82 12.38 -6.90
CA ILE A 49 -2.79 11.32 -5.90
C ILE A 49 -2.70 11.97 -4.52
N ARG A 50 -3.57 11.55 -3.59
CA ARG A 50 -3.47 11.99 -2.19
C ARG A 50 -2.28 11.30 -1.54
N PHE A 51 -1.23 12.05 -1.25
CA PHE A 51 -0.06 11.56 -0.52
C PHE A 51 -0.30 11.67 0.98
N ILE A 52 -0.10 10.58 1.71
CA ILE A 52 -0.25 10.56 3.17
C ILE A 52 0.99 9.94 3.79
N ASP A 53 1.68 10.74 4.62
CA ASP A 53 2.70 10.26 5.53
C ASP A 53 2.01 9.92 6.84
N VAL A 54 1.86 8.63 7.13
CA VAL A 54 1.11 8.19 8.32
C VAL A 54 1.80 8.56 9.64
N ALA A 55 3.10 8.90 9.60
CA ALA A 55 3.79 9.40 10.79
C ALA A 55 3.20 10.75 11.26
N ASP A 56 2.69 11.58 10.34
CA ASP A 56 2.03 12.84 10.69
C ASP A 56 0.74 12.62 11.50
N TRP A 57 0.16 11.44 11.41
CA TRP A 57 -1.10 11.09 12.05
C TRP A 57 -0.92 10.09 13.19
N ASN A 58 0.33 9.83 13.57
CA ASN A 58 0.67 8.85 14.61
C ASN A 58 0.11 7.46 14.36
N VAL A 59 0.00 7.08 13.09
CA VAL A 59 -0.45 5.73 12.71
C VAL A 59 0.75 4.81 12.72
N ALA A 60 0.79 3.93 13.70
CA ALA A 60 1.86 2.92 13.86
C ALA A 60 1.24 1.65 14.42
N GLY A 61 1.70 0.51 13.95
CA GLY A 61 1.19 -0.80 14.36
C GLY A 61 0.13 -1.33 13.41
N GLU A 62 -0.13 -2.62 13.51
CA GLU A 62 -1.04 -3.32 12.61
C GLU A 62 -2.49 -2.83 12.72
N ASP A 63 -3.00 -2.75 13.95
CA ASP A 63 -4.39 -2.32 14.18
C ASP A 63 -4.63 -0.89 13.73
N ALA A 64 -3.67 -0.01 13.98
CA ALA A 64 -3.77 1.39 13.56
C ALA A 64 -3.78 1.50 12.04
N LEU A 65 -2.90 0.77 11.34
CA LEU A 65 -2.87 0.78 9.89
C LEU A 65 -4.15 0.19 9.29
N CYS A 66 -4.64 -0.93 9.86
CA CYS A 66 -5.91 -1.52 9.43
C CYS A 66 -7.07 -0.53 9.54
N GLY A 67 -7.19 0.13 10.68
CA GLY A 67 -8.24 1.13 10.90
C GLY A 67 -8.11 2.33 9.97
N PHE A 68 -6.87 2.75 9.71
CA PHE A 68 -6.60 3.86 8.80
C PHE A 68 -7.02 3.52 7.36
N VAL A 69 -6.66 2.36 6.86
CA VAL A 69 -7.04 1.93 5.51
C VAL A 69 -8.55 1.76 5.39
N LYS A 70 -9.18 1.18 6.40
CA LYS A 70 -10.66 1.08 6.44
C LYS A 70 -11.31 2.45 6.39
N GLY A 71 -10.80 3.41 7.14
CA GLY A 71 -11.28 4.77 7.14
C GLY A 71 -11.14 5.44 5.78
N VAL A 72 -9.99 5.27 5.13
CA VAL A 72 -9.75 5.80 3.79
C VAL A 72 -10.73 5.17 2.79
N ALA A 73 -10.87 3.86 2.79
CA ALA A 73 -11.76 3.17 1.87
C ALA A 73 -13.23 3.54 2.06
N SER A 74 -13.64 3.79 3.31
CA SER A 74 -15.04 4.09 3.65
C SER A 74 -15.44 5.54 3.44
N CYS A 75 -14.48 6.47 3.41
CA CYS A 75 -14.82 7.89 3.35
C CYS A 75 -15.30 8.36 1.98
N ASN A 76 -15.05 7.59 0.93
CA ASN A 76 -15.48 7.94 -0.42
C ASN A 76 -15.56 6.67 -1.29
N SER A 77 -16.70 6.48 -1.97
CA SER A 77 -16.91 5.33 -2.86
C SER A 77 -16.13 5.42 -4.18
N ASP A 78 -15.50 6.56 -4.47
CA ASP A 78 -14.78 6.78 -5.72
C ASP A 78 -13.30 6.37 -5.67
N HIS A 79 -12.83 5.78 -4.57
CA HIS A 79 -11.46 5.27 -4.50
C HIS A 79 -11.25 4.15 -5.51
N GLU A 80 -10.21 4.28 -6.32
CA GLU A 80 -9.84 3.30 -7.35
C GLU A 80 -8.52 2.59 -7.01
N TYR A 81 -7.56 3.32 -6.44
CA TYR A 81 -6.24 2.81 -6.07
C TYR A 81 -5.84 3.21 -4.67
N ILE A 82 -5.25 2.27 -3.94
CA ILE A 82 -4.54 2.53 -2.68
C ILE A 82 -3.15 1.93 -2.80
N TYR A 83 -2.12 2.75 -2.64
CA TYR A 83 -0.72 2.34 -2.68
C TYR A 83 -0.17 2.38 -1.27
N ILE A 84 0.50 1.31 -0.83
CA ILE A 84 1.08 1.24 0.51
C ILE A 84 2.56 0.90 0.39
N ASP A 85 3.41 1.85 0.78
CA ASP A 85 4.86 1.67 0.82
C ASP A 85 5.33 1.54 2.26
N GLY A 86 5.93 0.40 2.59
CA GLY A 86 6.51 0.18 3.89
C GLY A 86 5.58 -0.45 4.92
N VAL A 87 4.78 -1.41 4.53
CA VAL A 87 3.84 -2.09 5.44
C VAL A 87 4.54 -2.67 6.67
N ALA A 88 5.72 -3.26 6.51
CA ALA A 88 6.48 -3.80 7.64
C ALA A 88 6.99 -2.70 8.56
N ARG A 89 7.46 -1.59 8.01
CA ARG A 89 7.92 -0.44 8.82
C ARG A 89 6.78 0.18 9.61
N ILE A 90 5.64 0.39 8.96
CA ILE A 90 4.46 1.01 9.61
C ILE A 90 3.93 0.12 10.73
N THR A 91 3.84 -1.18 10.50
CA THR A 91 3.32 -2.12 11.49
C THR A 91 4.35 -2.50 12.56
N GLY A 92 5.64 -2.35 12.26
CA GLY A 92 6.71 -2.81 13.14
C GLY A 92 6.81 -4.34 13.21
N LYS A 93 6.27 -5.05 12.24
CA LYS A 93 6.22 -6.51 12.21
C LYS A 93 6.89 -7.06 10.94
N ASP A 94 7.44 -8.27 11.06
CA ASP A 94 7.95 -9.02 9.92
C ASP A 94 6.80 -9.42 9.00
N ILE A 95 7.09 -9.54 7.69
CA ILE A 95 6.09 -9.91 6.70
C ILE A 95 5.37 -11.23 7.06
N ASN A 96 6.06 -12.16 7.70
CA ASN A 96 5.48 -13.45 8.10
C ASN A 96 4.40 -13.32 9.17
N GLU A 97 4.34 -12.19 9.86
CA GLU A 97 3.37 -11.91 10.92
C GLU A 97 2.15 -11.12 10.44
N LEU A 98 2.09 -10.81 9.16
CA LEU A 98 1.11 -9.86 8.60
C LEU A 98 -0.05 -10.53 7.87
N ALA A 99 -0.31 -11.82 8.13
CA ALA A 99 -1.43 -12.53 7.49
C ALA A 99 -2.77 -11.82 7.70
N GLY A 100 -3.00 -11.30 8.91
CA GLY A 100 -4.25 -10.61 9.24
C GLY A 100 -4.47 -9.34 8.44
N ILE A 101 -3.43 -8.52 8.28
CA ILE A 101 -3.57 -7.29 7.50
C ILE A 101 -3.77 -7.58 6.01
N PHE A 102 -3.08 -8.59 5.46
CA PHE A 102 -3.28 -8.97 4.06
C PHE A 102 -4.68 -9.51 3.81
N TYR A 103 -5.22 -10.29 4.75
CA TYR A 103 -6.62 -10.73 4.69
C TYR A 103 -7.58 -9.54 4.66
N MET A 104 -7.37 -8.57 5.53
CA MET A 104 -8.21 -7.37 5.61
C MET A 104 -8.10 -6.53 4.33
N LEU A 105 -6.88 -6.34 3.81
CA LEU A 105 -6.67 -5.58 2.58
C LEU A 105 -7.33 -6.26 1.38
N ASP A 106 -7.25 -7.57 1.30
CA ASP A 106 -7.92 -8.34 0.25
C ASP A 106 -9.43 -8.16 0.31
N LYS A 107 -10.00 -8.19 1.50
CA LYS A 107 -11.42 -7.99 1.71
C LYS A 107 -11.86 -6.59 1.28
N ILE A 108 -11.12 -5.55 1.68
CA ILE A 108 -11.39 -4.18 1.25
C ILE A 108 -11.32 -4.07 -0.27
N SER A 109 -10.28 -4.62 -0.86
CA SER A 109 -10.07 -4.59 -2.31
C SER A 109 -11.22 -5.24 -3.06
N SER A 110 -11.61 -6.45 -2.69
CA SER A 110 -12.65 -7.20 -3.40
C SER A 110 -14.05 -6.63 -3.19
N GLU A 111 -14.38 -6.18 -1.99
CA GLU A 111 -15.72 -5.67 -1.68
C GLU A 111 -15.97 -4.26 -2.24
N ASN A 112 -14.91 -3.48 -2.48
CA ASN A 112 -15.03 -2.09 -2.91
C ASN A 112 -14.46 -1.84 -4.31
N GLU A 113 -13.99 -2.87 -4.99
CA GLU A 113 -13.38 -2.77 -6.32
C GLU A 113 -12.20 -1.80 -6.35
N ILE A 114 -11.37 -1.83 -5.29
CA ILE A 114 -10.17 -1.01 -5.17
C ILE A 114 -8.95 -1.87 -5.47
N THR A 115 -8.06 -1.38 -6.32
CA THR A 115 -6.75 -2.01 -6.53
C THR A 115 -5.81 -1.51 -5.44
N ILE A 116 -5.25 -2.43 -4.65
CA ILE A 116 -4.29 -2.11 -3.59
C ILE A 116 -2.94 -2.65 -4.00
N VAL A 117 -1.94 -1.78 -4.09
CA VAL A 117 -0.57 -2.13 -4.47
C VAL A 117 0.34 -1.94 -3.26
N ILE A 118 1.08 -2.98 -2.89
CA ILE A 118 1.85 -3.02 -1.65
C ILE A 118 3.30 -3.38 -1.96
N THR A 119 4.24 -2.64 -1.38
CA THR A 119 5.66 -3.02 -1.46
C THR A 119 6.02 -3.94 -0.29
N CYS A 120 6.79 -4.98 -0.59
CA CYS A 120 7.29 -5.93 0.40
C CYS A 120 8.81 -6.05 0.27
N SER A 121 9.55 -5.69 1.33
CA SER A 121 11.00 -5.82 1.37
C SER A 121 11.40 -7.26 1.71
N CYS A 122 11.26 -8.14 0.73
CA CYS A 122 11.48 -9.57 0.90
C CYS A 122 11.80 -10.19 -0.46
N ALA A 123 12.77 -11.09 -0.51
CA ALA A 123 13.05 -11.86 -1.72
C ALA A 123 11.88 -12.81 -2.02
N GLU A 124 11.66 -13.12 -3.29
CA GLU A 124 10.55 -14.00 -3.69
C GLU A 124 10.54 -15.33 -2.92
N ALA A 125 11.72 -15.94 -2.75
CA ALA A 125 11.84 -17.22 -2.05
C ALA A 125 11.39 -17.18 -0.58
N ASP A 126 11.47 -16.00 0.04
CA ASP A 126 11.16 -15.80 1.46
C ASP A 126 9.76 -15.25 1.70
N LEU A 127 9.00 -14.98 0.66
CA LEU A 127 7.63 -14.50 0.79
C LEU A 127 6.74 -15.60 1.40
N PRO A 128 5.91 -15.26 2.39
CA PRO A 128 4.95 -16.23 2.92
C PRO A 128 3.86 -16.56 1.89
N ASP A 129 3.24 -17.73 2.06
CA ASP A 129 2.23 -18.20 1.11
C ASP A 129 1.05 -17.24 0.93
N PHE A 130 0.65 -16.58 2.02
CA PHE A 130 -0.46 -15.62 1.96
C PHE A 130 -0.13 -14.37 1.13
N VAL A 131 1.15 -14.12 0.84
CA VAL A 131 1.60 -13.05 -0.06
C VAL A 131 1.83 -13.58 -1.47
N LYS A 132 2.41 -14.78 -1.59
CA LYS A 132 2.74 -15.39 -2.89
C LYS A 132 1.55 -15.51 -3.83
N LYS A 133 0.37 -15.71 -3.29
CA LYS A 133 -0.85 -15.83 -4.11
C LYS A 133 -1.20 -14.56 -4.88
N TYR A 134 -0.55 -13.45 -4.58
CA TYR A 134 -0.78 -12.16 -5.25
C TYR A 134 0.31 -11.78 -6.25
N ILE A 135 1.28 -12.66 -6.48
CA ILE A 135 2.36 -12.40 -7.45
C ILE A 135 2.27 -13.30 -8.67
#